data_c1a54d5850f89ec495ba81df399e80ac
#
_entry.id   c1a54d5850f89ec495ba81df399e80ac
#
_cell.length_a   1.000
_cell.length_b   1.000
_cell.length_c   1.000
_cell.angle_alpha   90.00
_cell.angle_beta   90.00
_cell.angle_gamma   90.00
#
_symmetry.space_group_name_H-M   'P 1'
#
loop_
_entity.id
_entity.type
_entity.pdbx_description
1 polymer ?
#
loop_
_entity_poly.entity_id
_entity_poly.type
_entity_poly.pdbx_seq_one_letter_code
_entity_poly.pdbx_strand_id
1 'polypeptide(L)'
;YDAAQSGVGHLTSFIGPDSVASIDYAEEYYNATGVIGVSVPATEHSVMCMGTENSELETFKRLICELYPSGVVSIVSDTWDFWRVITEFTVALKPEILARQPNALGLAKLVFRPDSGDPVKIICGDPDAEVGSPAYKGAVECLWEVFGGTTTDQGYRVLNERVGLIYGDSITLERAQRIIEGLEAKGFASNNLVFGIGSFTYNYLTRDTFGFAVKATWGQVNGVGRELFKDPITDSGVKKSAKGLLRIEESENGFTLFDEQTAEQEQGGALKTVFENGKLQYECTLDQIRERLSIA
;
A
#
# COMPACT_ATOMS: atom_id res chain seq x y z
N TYR A 1 22.77 2.00 -2.93
CA TYR A 1 23.40 2.93 -2.00
C TYR A 1 22.46 4.05 -1.59
N ASP A 2 21.80 4.76 -2.50
CA ASP A 2 20.93 5.90 -2.19
C ASP A 2 19.81 5.54 -1.22
N ALA A 3 19.15 4.40 -1.42
CA ALA A 3 18.10 3.93 -0.53
C ALA A 3 18.61 3.61 0.89
N ALA A 4 19.83 3.05 0.99
CA ALA A 4 20.48 2.75 2.27
C ALA A 4 20.82 4.03 3.04
N GLN A 5 21.46 4.99 2.36
CA GLN A 5 21.82 6.28 2.95
C GLN A 5 20.59 7.07 3.40
N SER A 6 19.57 7.11 2.55
CA SER A 6 18.33 7.81 2.85
C SER A 6 17.59 7.19 4.05
N GLY A 7 17.51 5.87 4.11
CA GLY A 7 16.90 5.15 5.22
C GLY A 7 17.64 5.42 6.54
N VAL A 8 18.99 5.43 6.53
CA VAL A 8 19.77 5.78 7.72
C VAL A 8 19.60 7.25 8.09
N GLY A 9 19.48 8.15 7.11
CA GLY A 9 19.17 9.55 7.37
C GLY A 9 17.90 9.76 8.20
N HIS A 10 16.86 8.95 7.96
CA HIS A 10 15.63 8.97 8.78
C HIS A 10 15.87 8.54 10.23
N LEU A 11 16.80 7.63 10.50
CA LEU A 11 17.12 7.15 11.84
C LEU A 11 17.69 8.20 12.77
N THR A 12 18.10 9.35 12.25
CA THR A 12 18.51 10.49 13.09
C THR A 12 17.34 11.13 13.84
N SER A 13 16.12 10.95 13.34
CA SER A 13 14.90 11.58 13.90
C SER A 13 13.73 10.61 14.09
N PHE A 14 13.77 9.45 13.44
CA PHE A 14 12.71 8.44 13.48
C PHE A 14 13.27 7.07 13.85
N ILE A 15 12.42 6.20 14.37
CA ILE A 15 12.79 4.84 14.77
C ILE A 15 12.15 3.86 13.78
N GLY A 16 12.97 2.94 13.25
CA GLY A 16 12.48 1.78 12.50
C GLY A 16 12.19 2.01 11.02
N PRO A 17 13.23 2.09 10.16
CA PRO A 17 13.04 2.00 8.72
C PRO A 17 12.64 0.58 8.33
N ASP A 18 11.86 0.45 7.25
CA ASP A 18 11.53 -0.82 6.60
C ASP A 18 12.44 -1.11 5.39
N SER A 19 13.59 -0.47 5.33
CA SER A 19 14.61 -0.67 4.28
C SER A 19 15.74 -1.55 4.81
N VAL A 20 15.81 -2.79 4.34
CA VAL A 20 16.85 -3.76 4.74
C VAL A 20 18.27 -3.21 4.50
N ALA A 21 18.48 -2.55 3.37
CA ALA A 21 19.78 -1.95 3.04
C ALA A 21 20.24 -0.87 4.03
N SER A 22 19.29 -0.23 4.74
CA SER A 22 19.62 0.76 5.77
C SER A 22 20.17 0.11 7.04
N ILE A 23 19.79 -1.11 7.34
CA ILE A 23 20.28 -1.86 8.50
C ILE A 23 21.78 -2.11 8.34
N ASP A 24 22.18 -2.72 7.23
CA ASP A 24 23.60 -2.99 6.94
C ASP A 24 24.42 -1.69 6.95
N TYR A 25 23.89 -0.63 6.36
CA TYR A 25 24.57 0.67 6.32
C TYR A 25 24.73 1.29 7.72
N ALA A 26 23.71 1.18 8.58
CA ALA A 26 23.78 1.67 9.95
C ALA A 26 24.78 0.87 10.79
N GLU A 27 24.85 -0.44 10.61
CA GLU A 27 25.83 -1.30 11.27
C GLU A 27 27.25 -1.00 10.82
N GLU A 28 27.49 -0.90 9.52
CA GLU A 28 28.84 -0.71 8.94
C GLU A 28 29.41 0.70 9.22
N TYR A 29 28.61 1.74 9.05
CA TYR A 29 29.11 3.13 9.09
C TYR A 29 28.79 3.88 10.38
N TYR A 30 27.82 3.43 11.16
CA TYR A 30 27.39 4.12 12.38
C TYR A 30 27.47 3.23 13.63
N ASN A 31 28.06 2.03 13.53
CA ASN A 31 28.23 1.07 14.61
C ASN A 31 26.91 0.81 15.37
N ALA A 32 25.80 0.82 14.65
CA ALA A 32 24.50 0.58 15.25
C ALA A 32 24.41 -0.86 15.77
N THR A 33 23.76 -1.04 16.91
CA THR A 33 23.62 -2.34 17.56
C THR A 33 22.15 -2.56 17.97
N GLY A 34 21.72 -3.80 18.06
CA GLY A 34 20.36 -4.15 18.42
C GLY A 34 19.38 -4.10 17.22
N VAL A 35 18.10 -3.93 17.50
CA VAL A 35 17.05 -3.84 16.46
C VAL A 35 17.02 -2.42 15.92
N ILE A 36 17.47 -2.24 14.68
CA ILE A 36 17.55 -0.94 13.99
C ILE A 36 16.30 -0.70 13.16
N GLY A 37 15.83 -1.74 12.49
CA GLY A 37 14.66 -1.70 11.62
C GLY A 37 13.71 -2.85 11.89
N VAL A 38 12.46 -2.68 11.50
CA VAL A 38 11.41 -3.69 11.64
C VAL A 38 10.56 -3.74 10.38
N SER A 39 10.12 -4.93 10.03
CA SER A 39 9.10 -5.13 9.00
C SER A 39 7.91 -5.86 9.59
N VAL A 40 6.73 -5.64 9.01
CA VAL A 40 5.50 -6.30 9.41
C VAL A 40 4.86 -6.98 8.20
N PRO A 41 4.09 -8.06 8.38
CA PRO A 41 3.24 -8.57 7.32
C PRO A 41 2.38 -7.46 6.74
N ALA A 42 2.43 -7.31 5.42
CA ALA A 42 1.64 -6.31 4.70
C ALA A 42 1.04 -6.92 3.43
N THR A 43 -0.17 -6.51 3.09
CA THR A 43 -0.81 -6.92 1.84
C THR A 43 -0.51 -5.93 0.72
N GLU A 44 -0.65 -6.41 -0.51
CA GLU A 44 -0.65 -5.62 -1.73
C GLU A 44 -2.04 -5.66 -2.40
N HIS A 45 -2.30 -4.74 -3.32
CA HIS A 45 -3.58 -4.70 -4.05
C HIS A 45 -3.88 -6.01 -4.75
N SER A 46 -2.89 -6.68 -5.33
CA SER A 46 -3.07 -7.98 -5.97
C SER A 46 -3.59 -9.06 -5.01
N VAL A 47 -3.17 -9.02 -3.75
CA VAL A 47 -3.66 -9.94 -2.70
C VAL A 47 -5.13 -9.68 -2.42
N MET A 48 -5.53 -8.41 -2.27
CA MET A 48 -6.92 -8.03 -2.02
C MET A 48 -7.80 -8.33 -3.24
N CYS A 49 -7.33 -8.04 -4.45
CA CYS A 49 -8.02 -8.38 -5.69
C CYS A 49 -8.27 -9.89 -5.84
N MET A 50 -7.30 -10.72 -5.42
CA MET A 50 -7.48 -12.18 -5.38
C MET A 50 -8.61 -12.60 -4.43
N GLY A 51 -8.84 -11.84 -3.37
CA GLY A 51 -9.97 -12.01 -2.46
C GLY A 51 -11.32 -11.67 -3.09
N THR A 52 -11.35 -10.88 -4.16
CA THR A 52 -12.49 -10.28 -4.83
C THR A 52 -13.24 -9.22 -4.00
N GLU A 53 -13.87 -8.26 -4.66
CA GLU A 53 -14.63 -7.18 -4.01
C GLU A 53 -15.75 -7.70 -3.10
N ASN A 54 -16.52 -8.66 -3.60
CA ASN A 54 -17.63 -9.25 -2.85
C ASN A 54 -17.21 -10.02 -1.60
N SER A 55 -15.96 -10.44 -1.51
CA SER A 55 -15.38 -11.20 -0.40
C SER A 55 -14.30 -10.41 0.36
N GLU A 56 -14.26 -9.08 0.20
CA GLU A 56 -13.22 -8.26 0.83
C GLU A 56 -13.27 -8.33 2.36
N LEU A 57 -14.46 -8.25 2.96
CA LEU A 57 -14.64 -8.42 4.41
C LEU A 57 -14.11 -9.77 4.90
N GLU A 58 -14.42 -10.86 4.20
CA GLU A 58 -13.93 -12.21 4.53
C GLU A 58 -12.41 -12.31 4.35
N THR A 59 -11.85 -11.61 3.37
CA THR A 59 -10.41 -11.52 3.18
C THR A 59 -9.75 -10.81 4.37
N PHE A 60 -10.28 -9.70 4.85
CA PHE A 60 -9.81 -9.03 6.07
C PHE A 60 -9.89 -9.98 7.26
N LYS A 61 -11.04 -10.64 7.48
CA LYS A 61 -11.24 -11.58 8.58
C LYS A 61 -10.23 -12.72 8.54
N ARG A 62 -10.03 -13.34 7.38
CA ARG A 62 -9.03 -14.40 7.20
C ARG A 62 -7.61 -13.92 7.50
N LEU A 63 -7.24 -12.73 7.04
CA LEU A 63 -5.92 -12.15 7.32
C LEU A 63 -5.68 -11.94 8.81
N ILE A 64 -6.66 -11.38 9.54
CA ILE A 64 -6.49 -11.02 10.95
C ILE A 64 -6.74 -12.16 11.93
N CYS A 65 -7.51 -13.20 11.54
CA CYS A 65 -7.87 -14.30 12.44
C CYS A 65 -7.10 -15.59 12.15
N GLU A 66 -6.77 -15.87 10.89
CA GLU A 66 -6.18 -17.14 10.48
C GLU A 66 -4.70 -17.02 10.12
N LEU A 67 -4.35 -16.08 9.22
CA LEU A 67 -3.00 -15.96 8.70
C LEU A 67 -2.07 -15.21 9.64
N TYR A 68 -2.55 -14.11 10.23
CA TYR A 68 -1.79 -13.24 11.13
C TYR A 68 -2.59 -12.92 12.39
N PRO A 69 -2.92 -13.91 13.23
CA PRO A 69 -3.78 -13.73 14.40
C PRO A 69 -3.11 -12.93 15.54
N SER A 70 -1.80 -12.75 15.46
CA SER A 70 -1.02 -12.01 16.47
C SER A 70 -0.12 -10.96 15.82
N GLY A 71 0.38 -10.05 16.63
CA GLY A 71 1.32 -9.02 16.19
C GLY A 71 0.66 -7.92 15.34
N VAL A 72 1.50 -7.24 14.59
CA VAL A 72 1.07 -6.18 13.66
C VAL A 72 0.86 -6.77 12.27
N VAL A 73 -0.23 -6.39 11.61
CA VAL A 73 -0.46 -6.64 10.19
C VAL A 73 -0.96 -5.36 9.54
N SER A 74 -0.40 -5.01 8.39
CA SER A 74 -0.81 -3.87 7.58
C SER A 74 -1.60 -4.36 6.36
N ILE A 75 -2.83 -3.88 6.21
CA ILE A 75 -3.71 -4.29 5.11
C ILE A 75 -4.01 -3.08 4.24
N VAL A 76 -3.68 -3.21 2.93
CA VAL A 76 -4.07 -2.21 1.95
C VAL A 76 -5.60 -2.18 1.87
N SER A 77 -6.17 -0.98 2.00
CA SER A 77 -7.58 -0.81 2.37
C SER A 77 -8.38 -0.02 1.34
N ASP A 78 -7.75 0.39 0.24
CA ASP A 78 -8.34 1.21 -0.82
C ASP A 78 -8.34 0.50 -2.18
N THR A 79 -8.39 -0.82 -2.17
CA THR A 79 -8.46 -1.61 -3.42
C THR A 79 -9.76 -1.31 -4.17
N TRP A 80 -10.85 -1.16 -3.43
CA TRP A 80 -12.16 -0.73 -3.95
C TRP A 80 -12.67 0.48 -3.21
N ASP A 81 -13.34 0.31 -2.06
CA ASP A 81 -13.93 1.39 -1.28
C ASP A 81 -13.29 1.53 0.10
N PHE A 82 -12.34 2.46 0.22
CA PHE A 82 -11.65 2.74 1.47
C PHE A 82 -12.60 3.16 2.59
N TRP A 83 -13.59 3.98 2.28
CA TRP A 83 -14.51 4.50 3.30
C TRP A 83 -15.38 3.39 3.88
N ARG A 84 -15.80 2.45 3.05
CA ARG A 84 -16.50 1.25 3.48
C ARG A 84 -15.63 0.40 4.41
N VAL A 85 -14.37 0.22 4.09
CA VAL A 85 -13.43 -0.55 4.94
C VAL A 85 -13.31 0.07 6.32
N ILE A 86 -13.05 1.37 6.44
CA ILE A 86 -12.80 2.00 7.75
C ILE A 86 -14.07 2.32 8.54
N THR A 87 -15.26 2.15 7.97
CA THR A 87 -16.53 2.33 8.66
C THR A 87 -17.26 1.02 8.87
N GLU A 88 -17.67 0.32 7.80
CA GLU A 88 -18.46 -0.90 7.91
C GLU A 88 -17.65 -2.11 8.37
N PHE A 89 -16.48 -2.37 7.73
CA PHE A 89 -15.66 -3.53 8.07
C PHE A 89 -15.06 -3.41 9.47
N THR A 90 -14.66 -2.22 9.87
CA THR A 90 -14.15 -1.97 11.23
C THR A 90 -15.21 -2.24 12.28
N VAL A 91 -16.46 -1.88 12.03
CA VAL A 91 -17.58 -2.19 12.94
C VAL A 91 -17.84 -3.70 12.98
N ALA A 92 -17.89 -4.35 11.80
CA ALA A 92 -18.17 -5.79 11.71
C ALA A 92 -17.06 -6.65 12.36
N LEU A 93 -15.80 -6.24 12.25
CA LEU A 93 -14.63 -6.97 12.75
C LEU A 93 -14.07 -6.41 14.07
N LYS A 94 -14.79 -5.47 14.71
CA LYS A 94 -14.34 -4.83 15.96
C LYS A 94 -13.96 -5.83 17.06
N PRO A 95 -14.76 -6.88 17.33
CA PRO A 95 -14.41 -7.87 18.34
C PRO A 95 -13.09 -8.59 18.05
N GLU A 96 -12.88 -9.02 16.81
CA GLU A 96 -11.68 -9.73 16.37
C GLU A 96 -10.44 -8.82 16.41
N ILE A 97 -10.57 -7.56 16.01
CA ILE A 97 -9.50 -6.57 16.03
C ILE A 97 -9.06 -6.30 17.47
N LEU A 98 -10.00 -6.08 18.39
CA LEU A 98 -9.70 -5.82 19.79
C LEU A 98 -9.14 -7.05 20.53
N ALA A 99 -9.50 -8.27 20.10
CA ALA A 99 -9.03 -9.52 20.68
C ALA A 99 -7.65 -9.98 20.15
N ARG A 100 -7.01 -9.26 19.22
CA ARG A 100 -5.71 -9.62 18.68
C ARG A 100 -4.67 -9.86 19.74
N GLN A 101 -3.90 -10.94 19.58
CA GLN A 101 -2.87 -11.31 20.54
C GLN A 101 -1.55 -10.56 20.24
N PRO A 102 -0.80 -10.17 21.27
CA PRO A 102 0.52 -9.57 21.08
C PRO A 102 1.52 -10.59 20.55
N ASN A 103 2.49 -10.12 19.76
CA ASN A 103 3.69 -10.88 19.41
C ASN A 103 4.75 -10.85 20.54
N ALA A 104 5.93 -11.41 20.28
CA ALA A 104 7.05 -11.42 21.25
C ALA A 104 7.52 -10.01 21.66
N LEU A 105 7.22 -8.98 20.87
CA LEU A 105 7.50 -7.57 21.16
C LEU A 105 6.37 -6.86 21.91
N GLY A 106 5.31 -7.57 22.28
CA GLY A 106 4.13 -7.00 22.94
C GLY A 106 3.20 -6.22 22.01
N LEU A 107 3.42 -6.26 20.71
CA LEU A 107 2.64 -5.53 19.71
C LEU A 107 1.46 -6.36 19.22
N ALA A 108 0.29 -5.73 19.07
CA ALA A 108 -0.91 -6.35 18.53
C ALA A 108 -1.77 -5.27 17.85
N LYS A 109 -1.59 -5.08 16.55
CA LYS A 109 -2.23 -3.95 15.83
C LYS A 109 -2.67 -4.34 14.43
N LEU A 110 -3.88 -3.97 14.05
CA LEU A 110 -4.29 -3.89 12.65
C LEU A 110 -4.01 -2.49 12.13
N VAL A 111 -3.26 -2.38 11.04
CA VAL A 111 -2.91 -1.11 10.39
C VAL A 111 -3.65 -1.04 9.07
N PHE A 112 -4.49 -0.03 8.90
CA PHE A 112 -5.15 0.28 7.64
C PHE A 112 -4.21 1.10 6.76
N ARG A 113 -4.12 0.74 5.47
CA ARG A 113 -3.21 1.38 4.52
C ARG A 113 -3.96 1.84 3.27
N PRO A 114 -4.47 3.07 3.24
CA PRO A 114 -4.83 3.72 1.98
C PRO A 114 -3.57 4.09 1.20
N ASP A 115 -3.66 4.01 -0.13
CA ASP A 115 -2.55 4.24 -1.07
C ASP A 115 -2.98 5.09 -2.28
N SER A 116 -4.14 5.76 -2.19
CA SER A 116 -4.72 6.56 -3.25
C SER A 116 -5.39 7.82 -2.71
N GLY A 117 -5.56 8.82 -3.59
CA GLY A 117 -6.17 10.11 -3.27
C GLY A 117 -5.20 11.12 -2.65
N ASP A 118 -5.73 12.26 -2.21
CA ASP A 118 -4.95 13.27 -1.48
C ASP A 118 -4.76 12.83 -0.02
N PRO A 119 -3.52 12.58 0.44
CA PRO A 119 -3.27 12.09 1.78
C PRO A 119 -3.80 13.00 2.89
N VAL A 120 -3.79 14.32 2.69
CA VAL A 120 -4.33 15.27 3.68
C VAL A 120 -5.83 15.07 3.83
N LYS A 121 -6.55 14.99 2.70
CA LYS A 121 -8.00 14.78 2.68
C LYS A 121 -8.39 13.39 3.21
N ILE A 122 -7.65 12.37 2.82
CA ILE A 122 -7.92 10.99 3.28
C ILE A 122 -7.73 10.85 4.80
N ILE A 123 -6.66 11.43 5.34
CA ILE A 123 -6.30 11.26 6.75
C ILE A 123 -7.09 12.20 7.65
N CYS A 124 -7.12 13.49 7.29
CA CYS A 124 -7.67 14.56 8.12
C CYS A 124 -9.12 14.93 7.76
N GLY A 125 -9.61 14.47 6.61
CA GLY A 125 -10.94 14.81 6.08
C GLY A 125 -10.92 15.89 5.01
N ASP A 126 -11.88 15.80 4.11
CA ASP A 126 -12.09 16.74 3.01
C ASP A 126 -13.20 17.75 3.41
N PRO A 127 -12.86 19.03 3.59
CA PRO A 127 -13.85 20.06 3.93
C PRO A 127 -14.89 20.30 2.83
N ASP A 128 -14.59 19.88 1.58
CA ASP A 128 -15.49 20.02 0.43
C ASP A 128 -16.44 18.81 0.28
N ALA A 129 -16.23 17.75 1.07
CA ALA A 129 -17.11 16.58 1.06
C ALA A 129 -18.42 16.84 1.81
N GLU A 130 -19.41 15.97 1.63
CA GLU A 130 -20.68 16.04 2.33
C GLU A 130 -20.48 16.01 3.85
N VAL A 131 -21.01 17.00 4.54
CA VAL A 131 -20.85 17.15 5.99
C VAL A 131 -21.33 15.91 6.74
N GLY A 132 -20.46 15.36 7.58
CA GLY A 132 -20.73 14.14 8.35
C GLY A 132 -20.42 12.85 7.61
N SER A 133 -20.11 12.88 6.31
CA SER A 133 -19.64 11.71 5.58
C SER A 133 -18.27 11.22 6.08
N PRO A 134 -17.88 9.96 5.84
CA PRO A 134 -16.55 9.47 6.18
C PRO A 134 -15.42 10.30 5.51
N ALA A 135 -15.62 10.72 4.27
CA ALA A 135 -14.67 11.57 3.55
C ALA A 135 -14.50 12.96 4.21
N TYR A 136 -15.58 13.55 4.73
CA TYR A 136 -15.52 14.81 5.48
C TYR A 136 -14.78 14.65 6.82
N LYS A 137 -14.99 13.54 7.51
CA LYS A 137 -14.35 13.25 8.79
C LYS A 137 -12.88 12.90 8.65
N GLY A 138 -12.53 12.12 7.64
CA GLY A 138 -11.19 11.55 7.47
C GLY A 138 -10.96 10.27 8.26
N ALA A 139 -9.95 9.53 7.87
CA ALA A 139 -9.69 8.18 8.36
C ALA A 139 -9.46 8.10 9.88
N VAL A 140 -8.68 9.03 10.45
CA VAL A 140 -8.36 9.00 11.89
C VAL A 140 -9.62 9.24 12.74
N GLU A 141 -10.50 10.15 12.33
CA GLU A 141 -11.74 10.42 13.05
C GLU A 141 -12.72 9.24 12.94
N CYS A 142 -12.85 8.63 11.74
CA CYS A 142 -13.67 7.42 11.55
C CYS A 142 -13.19 6.26 12.45
N LEU A 143 -11.89 6.02 12.51
CA LEU A 143 -11.33 4.98 13.38
C LEU A 143 -11.55 5.30 14.86
N TRP A 144 -11.46 6.57 15.25
CA TRP A 144 -11.75 7.00 16.61
C TRP A 144 -13.23 6.77 16.99
N GLU A 145 -14.14 7.07 16.10
CA GLU A 145 -15.59 6.81 16.35
C GLU A 145 -15.87 5.33 16.61
N VAL A 146 -15.15 4.43 15.92
CA VAL A 146 -15.35 2.98 16.08
C VAL A 146 -14.63 2.45 17.32
N PHE A 147 -13.35 2.78 17.51
CA PHE A 147 -12.48 2.11 18.49
C PHE A 147 -12.20 2.94 19.74
N GLY A 148 -12.38 4.28 19.67
CA GLY A 148 -11.96 5.17 20.74
C GLY A 148 -10.43 5.14 20.93
N GLY A 149 -10.01 5.39 22.15
CA GLY A 149 -8.60 5.39 22.49
C GLY A 149 -8.33 6.11 23.81
N THR A 150 -7.19 6.79 23.87
CA THR A 150 -6.74 7.55 25.05
C THR A 150 -6.51 9.03 24.69
N THR A 151 -6.20 9.83 25.69
CA THR A 151 -5.84 11.24 25.49
C THR A 151 -4.47 11.48 26.14
N THR A 152 -3.60 12.20 25.43
CA THR A 152 -2.29 12.60 25.96
C THR A 152 -2.44 13.66 27.06
N ASP A 153 -1.38 13.90 27.83
CA ASP A 153 -1.34 14.95 28.87
C ASP A 153 -1.55 16.37 28.25
N GLN A 154 -1.27 16.52 26.95
CA GLN A 154 -1.50 17.75 26.20
C GLN A 154 -2.93 17.86 25.63
N GLY A 155 -3.79 16.86 25.83
CA GLY A 155 -5.18 16.88 25.41
C GLY A 155 -5.45 16.30 24.02
N TYR A 156 -4.45 15.74 23.33
CA TYR A 156 -4.62 15.14 22.01
C TYR A 156 -5.11 13.70 22.09
N ARG A 157 -6.06 13.34 21.22
CA ARG A 157 -6.61 11.98 21.12
C ARG A 157 -5.64 11.03 20.42
N VAL A 158 -5.46 9.83 21.00
CA VAL A 158 -4.66 8.74 20.46
C VAL A 158 -5.56 7.53 20.25
N LEU A 159 -5.60 6.98 19.05
CA LEU A 159 -6.37 5.79 18.70
C LEU A 159 -6.07 4.62 19.63
N ASN A 160 -7.05 3.74 19.80
CA ASN A 160 -6.87 2.48 20.49
C ASN A 160 -5.61 1.75 19.98
N GLU A 161 -4.82 1.18 20.89
CA GLU A 161 -3.56 0.51 20.57
C GLU A 161 -3.68 -0.65 19.57
N ARG A 162 -4.88 -1.20 19.39
CA ARG A 162 -5.18 -2.30 18.47
C ARG A 162 -5.36 -1.86 17.01
N VAL A 163 -5.43 -0.57 16.75
CA VAL A 163 -5.60 -0.02 15.40
C VAL A 163 -4.56 1.05 15.09
N GLY A 164 -4.24 1.19 13.82
CA GLY A 164 -3.33 2.20 13.32
C GLY A 164 -3.61 2.54 11.87
N LEU A 165 -2.96 3.58 11.41
CA LEU A 165 -3.03 4.05 10.03
C LEU A 165 -1.62 4.27 9.51
N ILE A 166 -1.37 3.89 8.26
CA ILE A 166 -0.15 4.23 7.51
C ILE A 166 -0.55 4.81 6.16
N TYR A 167 0.15 5.83 5.72
CA TYR A 167 0.01 6.35 4.37
C TYR A 167 1.40 6.52 3.76
N GLY A 168 1.64 5.93 2.58
CA GLY A 168 2.98 5.85 1.98
C GLY A 168 3.08 6.41 0.56
N ASP A 169 1.97 6.78 -0.09
CA ASP A 169 2.01 7.28 -1.45
C ASP A 169 2.36 8.77 -1.50
N SER A 170 3.46 9.07 -2.19
CA SER A 170 3.87 10.45 -2.52
C SER A 170 3.99 11.39 -1.32
N ILE A 171 4.44 10.93 -0.16
CA ILE A 171 4.64 11.78 1.02
C ILE A 171 5.88 12.65 0.81
N THR A 172 5.65 13.97 0.79
CA THR A 172 6.68 15.01 0.83
C THR A 172 6.72 15.67 2.20
N LEU A 173 7.74 16.45 2.47
CA LEU A 173 7.84 17.22 3.72
C LEU A 173 6.61 18.15 3.91
N GLU A 174 6.20 18.84 2.84
CA GLU A 174 5.03 19.72 2.87
C GLU A 174 3.73 18.94 3.16
N ARG A 175 3.54 17.79 2.50
CA ARG A 175 2.36 16.94 2.75
C ARG A 175 2.34 16.41 4.18
N ALA A 176 3.49 15.94 4.68
CA ALA A 176 3.61 15.49 6.06
C ALA A 176 3.26 16.61 7.06
N GLN A 177 3.77 17.81 6.83
CA GLN A 177 3.45 18.99 7.66
C GLN A 177 1.94 19.28 7.65
N ARG A 178 1.31 19.36 6.48
CA ARG A 178 -0.12 19.62 6.36
C ARG A 178 -0.98 18.55 7.04
N ILE A 179 -0.55 17.30 6.99
CA ILE A 179 -1.25 16.21 7.69
C ILE A 179 -1.15 16.39 9.20
N ILE A 180 0.05 16.69 9.72
CA ILE A 180 0.26 16.90 11.16
C ILE A 180 -0.57 18.09 11.65
N GLU A 181 -0.55 19.22 10.94
CA GLU A 181 -1.36 20.40 11.23
C GLU A 181 -2.87 20.10 11.19
N GLY A 182 -3.31 19.30 10.21
CA GLY A 182 -4.70 18.87 10.10
C GLY A 182 -5.15 17.97 11.26
N LEU A 183 -4.29 17.04 11.69
CA LEU A 183 -4.54 16.21 12.87
C LEU A 183 -4.60 17.06 14.14
N GLU A 184 -3.66 17.98 14.32
CA GLU A 184 -3.64 18.93 15.45
C GLU A 184 -4.93 19.75 15.51
N ALA A 185 -5.34 20.34 14.39
CA ALA A 185 -6.56 21.15 14.29
C ALA A 185 -7.82 20.36 14.70
N LYS A 186 -7.83 19.04 14.49
CA LYS A 186 -8.89 18.14 14.91
C LYS A 186 -8.69 17.57 16.32
N GLY A 187 -7.61 17.92 17.02
CA GLY A 187 -7.29 17.44 18.36
C GLY A 187 -6.83 15.99 18.40
N PHE A 188 -6.17 15.51 17.34
CA PHE A 188 -5.53 14.20 17.29
C PHE A 188 -4.00 14.32 17.38
N ALA A 189 -3.37 13.40 18.09
CA ALA A 189 -1.93 13.31 18.16
C ALA A 189 -1.34 12.81 16.84
N SER A 190 -0.14 13.27 16.48
CA SER A 190 0.56 12.88 15.24
C SER A 190 0.92 11.39 15.18
N ASN A 191 1.08 10.72 16.33
CA ASN A 191 1.40 9.30 16.43
C ASN A 191 0.24 8.35 16.05
N ASN A 192 -0.93 8.88 15.69
CA ASN A 192 -2.02 8.10 15.11
C ASN A 192 -1.72 7.63 13.69
N LEU A 193 -0.71 8.23 13.04
CA LEU A 193 -0.32 7.94 11.67
C LEU A 193 1.17 7.57 11.60
N VAL A 194 1.47 6.56 10.78
CA VAL A 194 2.82 6.26 10.31
C VAL A 194 2.95 6.76 8.87
N PHE A 195 4.01 7.50 8.58
CA PHE A 195 4.34 7.88 7.22
C PHE A 195 5.20 6.81 6.55
N GLY A 196 4.79 6.37 5.35
CA GLY A 196 5.65 5.64 4.44
C GLY A 196 6.44 6.64 3.60
N ILE A 197 7.74 6.77 3.85
CA ILE A 197 8.59 7.74 3.18
C ILE A 197 9.55 7.02 2.25
N GLY A 198 9.45 7.32 0.96
CA GLY A 198 10.25 6.68 -0.08
C GLY A 198 11.02 7.68 -0.94
N SER A 199 11.39 7.25 -2.15
CA SER A 199 12.21 8.03 -3.10
C SER A 199 11.62 9.38 -3.46
N PHE A 200 10.31 9.53 -3.43
CA PHE A 200 9.63 10.80 -3.72
C PHE A 200 10.05 11.95 -2.80
N THR A 201 10.56 11.64 -1.61
CA THR A 201 10.99 12.64 -0.62
C THR A 201 12.35 13.26 -0.95
N TYR A 202 13.26 12.52 -1.60
CA TYR A 202 14.62 13.03 -1.84
C TYR A 202 15.00 13.26 -3.29
N ASN A 203 14.45 12.53 -4.24
CA ASN A 203 14.82 12.71 -5.64
C ASN A 203 13.63 13.00 -6.56
N TYR A 204 12.39 12.95 -6.04
CA TYR A 204 11.14 13.15 -6.80
C TYR A 204 10.98 12.22 -8.01
N LEU A 205 11.77 11.16 -8.09
CA LEU A 205 11.71 10.17 -9.16
C LEU A 205 11.14 8.86 -8.63
N THR A 206 10.13 8.35 -9.32
CA THR A 206 9.55 7.03 -9.07
C THR A 206 9.53 6.26 -10.39
N ARG A 207 9.22 4.98 -10.34
CA ARG A 207 8.96 4.19 -11.56
C ARG A 207 7.86 4.83 -12.42
N ASP A 208 6.85 5.44 -11.79
CA ASP A 208 5.72 6.07 -12.49
C ASP A 208 6.16 7.31 -13.29
N THR A 209 7.25 7.97 -12.88
CA THR A 209 7.87 9.07 -13.64
C THR A 209 8.22 8.66 -15.07
N PHE A 210 8.61 7.41 -15.26
CA PHE A 210 8.98 6.84 -16.56
C PHE A 210 7.92 5.87 -17.12
N GLY A 211 6.75 5.80 -16.49
CA GLY A 211 5.68 4.90 -16.90
C GLY A 211 5.97 3.41 -16.65
N PHE A 212 6.93 3.07 -15.80
CA PHE A 212 7.23 1.67 -15.48
C PHE A 212 6.30 1.14 -14.38
N ALA A 213 5.61 0.04 -14.67
CA ALA A 213 4.81 -0.66 -13.68
C ALA A 213 4.88 -2.18 -13.89
N VAL A 214 4.83 -2.92 -12.79
CA VAL A 214 4.57 -4.36 -12.77
C VAL A 214 3.30 -4.56 -11.97
N LYS A 215 2.28 -5.16 -12.59
CA LYS A 215 0.97 -5.38 -11.97
C LYS A 215 0.49 -6.79 -12.27
N ALA A 216 -0.08 -7.47 -11.27
CA ALA A 216 -0.85 -8.67 -11.51
C ALA A 216 -2.21 -8.26 -12.09
N THR A 217 -2.59 -8.85 -13.21
CA THR A 217 -3.87 -8.56 -13.90
C THR A 217 -4.81 -9.76 -13.90
N TRP A 218 -4.29 -10.95 -13.65
CA TRP A 218 -5.07 -12.18 -13.62
C TRP A 218 -4.46 -13.18 -12.65
N GLY A 219 -5.31 -14.02 -12.07
CA GLY A 219 -4.89 -15.11 -11.21
C GLY A 219 -5.91 -16.23 -11.19
N GLN A 220 -5.53 -17.39 -10.63
CA GLN A 220 -6.41 -18.56 -10.55
C GLN A 220 -6.41 -19.15 -9.14
N VAL A 221 -7.59 -19.39 -8.59
CA VAL A 221 -7.77 -20.04 -7.28
C VAL A 221 -8.67 -21.26 -7.45
N ASN A 222 -8.18 -22.44 -7.11
CA ASN A 222 -8.91 -23.69 -7.22
C ASN A 222 -9.50 -23.93 -8.63
N GLY A 223 -8.75 -23.58 -9.67
CA GLY A 223 -9.19 -23.72 -11.06
C GLY A 223 -10.11 -22.58 -11.57
N VAL A 224 -10.49 -21.63 -10.73
CA VAL A 224 -11.34 -20.50 -11.11
C VAL A 224 -10.47 -19.28 -11.39
N GLY A 225 -10.52 -18.75 -12.61
CA GLY A 225 -9.84 -17.54 -13.02
C GLY A 225 -10.46 -16.29 -12.37
N ARG A 226 -9.62 -15.32 -12.05
CA ARG A 226 -10.01 -14.02 -11.47
C ARG A 226 -9.27 -12.90 -12.15
N GLU A 227 -9.99 -11.90 -12.57
CA GLU A 227 -9.41 -10.64 -13.04
C GLU A 227 -8.90 -9.84 -11.85
N LEU A 228 -7.69 -9.32 -11.96
CA LEU A 228 -7.05 -8.50 -10.93
C LEU A 228 -6.88 -7.09 -11.49
N PHE A 229 -7.49 -6.13 -10.83
CA PHE A 229 -7.40 -4.73 -11.23
C PHE A 229 -7.60 -3.82 -10.02
N LYS A 230 -7.12 -2.61 -10.14
CA LYS A 230 -7.27 -1.55 -9.15
C LYS A 230 -8.18 -0.46 -9.74
N ASP A 231 -9.23 -0.10 -9.04
CA ASP A 231 -10.15 0.99 -9.41
C ASP A 231 -10.68 1.70 -8.14
N PRO A 232 -9.78 2.35 -7.36
CA PRO A 232 -10.15 2.94 -6.09
C PRO A 232 -11.05 4.16 -6.28
N ILE A 233 -12.12 4.27 -5.51
CA ILE A 233 -13.05 5.42 -5.54
C ILE A 233 -12.41 6.72 -5.10
N THR A 234 -11.30 6.66 -4.37
CA THR A 234 -10.52 7.82 -3.90
C THR A 234 -9.59 8.40 -4.95
N ASP A 235 -9.50 7.77 -6.13
CA ASP A 235 -8.65 8.20 -7.24
C ASP A 235 -9.46 8.82 -8.38
N SER A 236 -8.83 9.69 -9.16
CA SER A 236 -9.44 10.33 -10.34
C SER A 236 -9.46 9.45 -11.60
N GLY A 237 -9.17 8.16 -11.46
CA GLY A 237 -9.08 7.20 -12.56
C GLY A 237 -7.66 7.00 -13.12
N VAL A 238 -6.66 7.73 -12.64
CA VAL A 238 -5.26 7.61 -13.08
C VAL A 238 -4.66 6.26 -12.67
N LYS A 239 -5.09 5.71 -11.54
CA LYS A 239 -4.60 4.43 -11.01
C LYS A 239 -5.37 3.21 -11.55
N LYS A 240 -6.37 3.41 -12.42
CA LYS A 240 -7.06 2.30 -13.07
C LYS A 240 -6.09 1.48 -13.92
N SER A 241 -6.05 0.17 -13.70
CA SER A 241 -5.16 -0.74 -14.44
C SER A 241 -5.94 -1.60 -15.44
N ALA A 242 -5.23 -2.10 -16.47
CA ALA A 242 -5.73 -3.22 -17.26
C ALA A 242 -6.03 -4.42 -16.38
N LYS A 243 -6.96 -5.28 -16.77
CA LYS A 243 -7.43 -6.42 -16.00
C LYS A 243 -7.57 -7.68 -16.85
N GLY A 244 -7.58 -8.82 -16.21
CA GLY A 244 -7.73 -10.11 -16.87
C GLY A 244 -6.49 -10.54 -17.64
N LEU A 245 -6.65 -11.53 -18.50
CA LEU A 245 -5.61 -11.96 -19.42
C LEU A 245 -5.39 -10.89 -20.48
N LEU A 246 -4.14 -10.67 -20.87
CA LEU A 246 -3.75 -9.56 -21.74
C LEU A 246 -3.20 -10.06 -23.06
N ARG A 247 -3.41 -9.28 -24.13
CA ARG A 247 -2.76 -9.46 -25.41
C ARG A 247 -2.22 -8.13 -25.90
N ILE A 248 -1.03 -8.13 -26.50
CA ILE A 248 -0.45 -6.96 -27.17
C ILE A 248 -0.26 -7.29 -28.65
N GLU A 249 -0.75 -6.43 -29.50
CA GLU A 249 -0.51 -6.49 -30.94
C GLU A 249 0.50 -5.42 -31.35
N GLU A 250 1.45 -5.83 -32.16
CA GLU A 250 2.45 -4.95 -32.76
C GLU A 250 1.99 -4.54 -34.16
N SER A 251 2.09 -3.27 -34.47
CA SER A 251 1.77 -2.69 -35.79
C SER A 251 2.83 -1.65 -36.16
N GLU A 252 2.76 -1.14 -37.38
CA GLU A 252 3.63 -0.05 -37.83
C GLU A 252 3.52 1.22 -36.95
N ASN A 253 2.40 1.41 -36.25
CA ASN A 253 2.15 2.55 -35.40
C ASN A 253 2.50 2.28 -33.89
N GLY A 254 3.13 1.15 -33.58
CA GLY A 254 3.51 0.75 -32.22
C GLY A 254 2.67 -0.40 -31.67
N PHE A 255 2.48 -0.41 -30.36
CA PHE A 255 1.83 -1.50 -29.64
C PHE A 255 0.43 -1.11 -29.19
N THR A 256 -0.52 -2.06 -29.32
CA THR A 256 -1.89 -1.91 -28.82
C THR A 256 -2.16 -2.98 -27.76
N LEU A 257 -2.62 -2.58 -26.58
CA LEU A 257 -3.00 -3.45 -25.49
C LEU A 257 -4.49 -3.81 -25.59
N PHE A 258 -4.79 -5.09 -25.44
CA PHE A 258 -6.14 -5.64 -25.26
C PHE A 258 -6.19 -6.35 -23.91
N ASP A 259 -7.12 -5.99 -23.06
CA ASP A 259 -7.38 -6.64 -21.78
C ASP A 259 -8.62 -7.54 -21.85
N GLU A 260 -8.96 -8.20 -20.74
CA GLU A 260 -10.11 -9.13 -20.63
C GLU A 260 -10.12 -10.23 -21.72
N GLN A 261 -8.94 -10.72 -22.10
CA GLN A 261 -8.81 -11.72 -23.14
C GLN A 261 -9.16 -13.14 -22.64
N THR A 262 -9.57 -14.00 -23.59
CA THR A 262 -9.66 -15.44 -23.30
C THR A 262 -8.27 -16.08 -23.28
N ALA A 263 -8.15 -17.28 -22.68
CA ALA A 263 -6.89 -18.03 -22.68
C ALA A 263 -6.36 -18.38 -24.09
N GLU A 264 -7.25 -18.48 -25.06
CA GLU A 264 -6.89 -18.68 -26.47
C GLU A 264 -6.35 -17.39 -27.11
N GLN A 265 -7.01 -16.26 -26.83
CA GLN A 265 -6.62 -14.95 -27.35
C GLN A 265 -5.29 -14.45 -26.76
N GLU A 266 -5.03 -14.72 -25.46
CA GLU A 266 -3.78 -14.38 -24.80
C GLU A 266 -2.56 -15.00 -25.47
N GLN A 267 -2.68 -16.21 -26.03
CA GLN A 267 -1.56 -16.92 -26.68
C GLN A 267 -1.11 -16.25 -27.98
N GLY A 268 -1.93 -15.36 -28.52
CA GLY A 268 -1.57 -14.53 -29.66
C GLY A 268 -0.83 -13.25 -29.28
N GLY A 269 -0.21 -12.59 -30.25
CA GLY A 269 0.40 -11.27 -30.06
C GLY A 269 1.86 -11.29 -29.63
N ALA A 270 2.34 -10.14 -29.14
CA ALA A 270 3.75 -9.87 -28.87
C ALA A 270 4.23 -10.25 -27.46
N LEU A 271 3.30 -10.53 -26.53
CA LEU A 271 3.66 -10.91 -25.16
C LEU A 271 4.37 -12.28 -25.12
N LYS A 272 5.38 -12.38 -24.26
CA LYS A 272 6.15 -13.62 -24.04
C LYS A 272 6.24 -13.91 -22.55
N THR A 273 6.18 -15.20 -22.20
CA THR A 273 6.49 -15.64 -20.86
C THR A 273 7.97 -15.37 -20.58
N VAL A 274 8.26 -14.51 -19.62
CA VAL A 274 9.63 -14.17 -19.21
C VAL A 274 10.05 -14.90 -17.95
N PHE A 275 9.11 -15.30 -17.10
CA PHE A 275 9.37 -16.00 -15.85
C PHE A 275 8.22 -16.95 -15.54
N GLU A 276 8.52 -18.18 -15.15
CA GLU A 276 7.53 -19.20 -14.81
C GLU A 276 8.08 -20.17 -13.77
N ASN A 277 7.30 -20.42 -12.72
CA ASN A 277 7.62 -21.41 -11.68
C ASN A 277 9.06 -21.28 -11.11
N GLY A 278 9.50 -20.06 -10.84
CA GLY A 278 10.83 -19.79 -10.28
C GLY A 278 11.96 -19.79 -11.30
N LYS A 279 11.67 -19.92 -12.60
CA LYS A 279 12.67 -19.98 -13.67
C LYS A 279 12.48 -18.85 -14.67
N LEU A 280 13.60 -18.22 -15.04
CA LEU A 280 13.65 -17.27 -16.14
C LEU A 280 13.48 -18.04 -17.47
N GLN A 281 12.48 -17.65 -18.27
CA GLN A 281 12.17 -18.27 -19.56
C GLN A 281 12.76 -17.52 -20.75
N TYR A 282 13.07 -16.24 -20.54
CA TYR A 282 13.60 -15.37 -21.58
C TYR A 282 14.71 -14.49 -21.00
N GLU A 283 15.87 -14.55 -21.64
CA GLU A 283 17.02 -13.73 -21.31
C GLU A 283 17.35 -12.82 -22.49
N CYS A 284 17.82 -11.61 -22.19
CA CYS A 284 18.20 -10.61 -23.19
C CYS A 284 19.52 -9.96 -22.80
N THR A 285 20.46 -9.94 -23.72
CA THR A 285 21.73 -9.23 -23.52
C THR A 285 21.58 -7.74 -23.74
N LEU A 286 22.51 -6.95 -23.18
CA LEU A 286 22.55 -5.51 -23.41
C LEU A 286 22.67 -5.16 -24.91
N ASP A 287 23.43 -5.96 -25.66
CA ASP A 287 23.61 -5.71 -27.09
C ASP A 287 22.31 -5.96 -27.87
N GLN A 288 21.55 -6.98 -27.51
CA GLN A 288 20.22 -7.21 -28.09
C GLN A 288 19.23 -6.09 -27.76
N ILE A 289 19.31 -5.52 -26.55
CA ILE A 289 18.49 -4.37 -26.15
C ILE A 289 18.87 -3.15 -27.00
N ARG A 290 20.17 -2.88 -27.12
CA ARG A 290 20.68 -1.75 -27.92
C ARG A 290 20.31 -1.87 -29.40
N GLU A 291 20.43 -3.08 -29.95
CA GLU A 291 20.04 -3.36 -31.33
C GLU A 291 18.56 -3.03 -31.57
N ARG A 292 17.67 -3.48 -30.68
CA ARG A 292 16.23 -3.14 -30.77
C ARG A 292 15.94 -1.64 -30.69
N LEU A 293 16.64 -0.94 -29.79
CA LEU A 293 16.48 0.52 -29.66
C LEU A 293 17.08 1.29 -30.83
N SER A 294 18.03 0.71 -31.55
CA SER A 294 18.67 1.35 -32.70
C SER A 294 17.88 1.22 -34.01
N ILE A 295 16.89 0.35 -34.02
CA ILE A 295 16.00 0.12 -35.18
C ILE A 295 14.77 1.06 -35.13
N ALA A 296 14.55 1.72 -34.00
CA ALA A 296 13.55 2.75 -33.83
C ALA A 296 14.17 4.13 -34.05
#